data_63b60cccedee21c6d170bef910d6e514
#
_entry.id   63b60cccedee21c6d170bef910d6e514
#
_cell.length_a   1.000
_cell.length_b   1.000
_cell.length_c   1.000
_cell.angle_alpha   90.00
_cell.angle_beta   90.00
_cell.angle_gamma   90.00
#
_symmetry.space_group_name_H-M   'P 1'
#
loop_
_entity.id
_entity.type
_entity.pdbx_description
1 polymer ?
#
loop_
_entity_poly.entity_id
_entity_poly.type
_entity_poly.pdbx_seq_one_letter_code
_entity_poly.pdbx_strand_id
1 'polypeptide(L)'
;MHGLKTKRGCGYHVLGANLHGMNAEQITRYTELEQAYGRVIDLTPGMQSLIRTLACVEVEEETLQAFCNEHGTCYQVTGKSGDVYSRARPEWQQLKEARMRKQALVARLEMKLGSANETEEDVESYFG
;
A
#
# COMPACT_ATOMS: atom_id res chain seq x y z
N MET A 1 17.04 7.89 26.31
CA MET A 1 16.80 8.00 25.88
C MET A 1 16.84 8.15 25.49
N HIS A 2 16.63 8.20 25.38
CA HIS A 2 16.40 8.39 24.80
C HIS A 2 15.88 8.36 24.29
N GLY A 3 15.90 8.49 24.57
CA GLY A 3 15.20 8.57 23.97
C GLY A 3 14.84 8.70 23.38
N LEU A 4 14.75 8.86 23.41
CA LEU A 4 14.39 9.10 22.82
C LEU A 4 14.12 9.19 22.31
N LYS A 5 14.22 9.25 22.54
CA LYS A 5 13.90 9.59 22.04
C LYS A 5 13.63 9.70 21.39
N THR A 6 13.59 9.80 21.47
CA THR A 6 13.21 10.04 20.89
C THR A 6 13.13 10.17 20.33
N LYS A 7 13.24 10.33 20.41
CA LYS A 7 13.00 10.63 19.90
C LYS A 7 13.04 10.59 19.26
N ARG A 8 13.24 10.65 19.33
CA ARG A 8 13.03 10.78 18.65
C ARG A 8 13.02 10.83 17.96
N GLY A 9 13.04 10.88 17.97
CA GLY A 9 12.63 11.00 17.20
C GLY A 9 12.78 11.13 16.52
N CYS A 10 12.70 11.02 16.44
CA CYS A 10 12.32 11.32 15.77
C CYS A 10 12.18 11.70 14.99
N GLY A 11 12.55 11.84 15.13
CA GLY A 11 12.13 12.63 14.13
C GLY A 11 11.45 12.35 13.12
N TYR A 12 11.22 11.74 12.93
CA TYR A 12 10.37 11.72 12.07
C TYR A 12 9.16 11.77 12.67
N HIS A 13 8.75 12.40 12.67
CA HIS A 13 7.63 12.43 12.95
C HIS A 13 6.77 12.56 12.06
N VAL A 14 6.55 11.75 11.66
CA VAL A 14 5.44 11.70 10.85
C VAL A 14 4.26 11.95 11.70
N LEU A 15 3.89 13.13 11.69
CA LEU A 15 2.93 13.62 12.63
C LEU A 15 1.57 13.03 12.38
N GLY A 16 0.96 12.43 13.39
CA GLY A 16 -0.38 11.91 13.34
C GLY A 16 -0.52 10.53 12.76
N ALA A 17 0.54 9.96 12.19
CA ALA A 17 0.45 8.62 11.62
C ALA A 17 0.93 7.57 12.61
N ASN A 18 0.20 6.47 12.69
CA ASN A 18 0.60 5.34 13.52
C ASN A 18 1.42 4.37 12.68
N LEU A 19 2.73 4.37 12.90
CA LEU A 19 3.65 3.50 12.18
C LEU A 19 4.05 2.27 12.98
N HIS A 20 3.40 2.06 14.11
CA HIS A 20 3.67 0.90 14.94
C HIS A 20 3.38 -0.39 14.17
N GLY A 21 4.29 -1.35 14.27
CA GLY A 21 4.14 -2.65 13.59
C GLY A 21 4.64 -2.67 12.16
N MET A 22 5.09 -1.54 11.63
CA MET A 22 5.63 -1.49 10.26
C MET A 22 7.13 -1.72 10.28
N ASN A 23 7.63 -2.43 9.27
CA ASN A 23 9.07 -2.61 9.09
C ASN A 23 9.68 -1.40 8.35
N ALA A 24 11.01 -1.40 8.21
CA ALA A 24 11.72 -0.25 7.62
C ALA A 24 11.28 0.04 6.18
N GLU A 25 11.07 -1.00 5.37
CA GLU A 25 10.63 -0.82 3.99
C GLU A 25 9.23 -0.21 3.92
N GLN A 26 8.34 -0.66 4.78
CA GLN A 26 6.97 -0.16 4.83
C GLN A 26 6.94 1.30 5.27
N ILE A 27 7.76 1.65 6.25
CA ILE A 27 7.86 3.03 6.74
C ILE A 27 8.40 3.94 5.63
N THR A 28 9.43 3.49 4.93
CA THR A 28 9.99 4.26 3.81
C THR A 28 8.93 4.49 2.73
N ARG A 29 8.20 3.43 2.36
CA ARG A 29 7.16 3.54 1.35
C ARG A 29 6.04 4.47 1.82
N TYR A 30 5.64 4.37 3.08
CA TYR A 30 4.64 5.25 3.65
C TYR A 30 5.07 6.71 3.55
N THR A 31 6.32 7.00 3.92
CA THR A 31 6.84 8.36 3.88
C THR A 31 6.82 8.92 2.47
N GLU A 32 7.21 8.11 1.49
CA GLU A 32 7.18 8.52 0.08
C GLU A 32 5.76 8.82 -0.40
N LEU A 33 4.83 7.95 -0.06
CA LEU A 33 3.44 8.13 -0.44
C LEU A 33 2.81 9.33 0.24
N GLU A 34 3.09 9.50 1.52
CA GLU A 34 2.58 10.65 2.27
C GLU A 34 3.06 11.96 1.65
N GLN A 35 4.32 12.01 1.28
CA GLN A 35 4.88 13.19 0.63
C GLN A 35 4.23 13.42 -0.73
N ALA A 36 4.03 12.36 -1.51
CA ALA A 36 3.44 12.49 -2.83
C ALA A 36 2.01 13.00 -2.77
N TYR A 37 1.19 12.41 -1.91
CA TYR A 37 -0.20 12.84 -1.77
C TYR A 37 -0.32 14.18 -1.07
N GLY A 38 0.57 14.44 -0.10
CA GLY A 38 0.54 15.69 0.66
C GLY A 38 0.90 16.93 -0.16
N ARG A 39 1.52 16.74 -1.32
CA ARG A 39 1.80 17.86 -2.24
C ARG A 39 0.54 18.34 -2.95
N VAL A 40 -0.46 17.48 -3.04
CA VAL A 40 -1.67 17.76 -3.80
C VAL A 40 -2.79 18.25 -2.89
N ILE A 41 -2.88 17.70 -1.69
CA ILE A 41 -3.99 17.97 -0.79
C ILE A 41 -3.52 17.79 0.67
N ASP A 42 -4.15 18.51 1.58
CA ASP A 42 -3.92 18.31 3.01
C ASP A 42 -4.45 16.94 3.41
N LEU A 43 -3.61 16.16 4.07
CA LEU A 43 -3.94 14.81 4.44
C LEU A 43 -4.72 14.76 5.73
N THR A 44 -5.88 14.11 5.69
CA THR A 44 -6.68 13.84 6.88
C THR A 44 -6.18 12.55 7.54
N PRO A 45 -6.51 12.32 8.83
CA PRO A 45 -6.17 11.04 9.45
C PRO A 45 -6.71 9.83 8.70
N GLY A 46 -7.90 9.95 8.09
CA GLY A 46 -8.46 8.87 7.28
C GLY A 46 -7.61 8.57 6.05
N MET A 47 -7.13 9.61 5.38
CA MET A 47 -6.24 9.45 4.24
C MET A 47 -4.90 8.88 4.65
N GLN A 48 -4.35 9.33 5.77
CA GLN A 48 -3.10 8.78 6.29
C GLN A 48 -3.23 7.28 6.58
N SER A 49 -4.37 6.86 7.11
CA SER A 49 -4.64 5.44 7.35
C SER A 49 -4.68 4.64 6.05
N LEU A 50 -5.32 5.18 5.01
CA LEU A 50 -5.34 4.53 3.69
C LEU A 50 -3.94 4.43 3.09
N ILE A 51 -3.15 5.50 3.22
CA ILE A 51 -1.77 5.53 2.71
C ILE A 51 -0.91 4.51 3.45
N ARG A 52 -1.10 4.39 4.77
CA ARG A 52 -0.39 3.39 5.57
C ARG A 52 -0.70 1.97 5.07
N THR A 53 -1.97 1.68 4.87
CA THR A 53 -2.38 0.37 4.36
C THR A 53 -1.83 0.14 2.95
N LEU A 54 -1.88 1.16 2.10
CA LEU A 54 -1.33 1.07 0.75
C LEU A 54 0.17 0.79 0.77
N ALA A 55 0.93 1.45 1.65
CA ALA A 55 2.36 1.22 1.77
C ALA A 55 2.65 -0.24 2.11
N CYS A 56 1.90 -0.81 3.05
CA CYS A 56 2.08 -2.21 3.44
C CYS A 56 1.74 -3.16 2.29
N VAL A 57 0.66 -2.88 1.57
CA VAL A 57 0.24 -3.71 0.45
C VAL A 57 1.24 -3.65 -0.70
N GLU A 58 1.80 -2.46 -0.99
CA GLU A 58 2.78 -2.32 -2.06
C GLU A 58 4.05 -3.11 -1.74
N VAL A 59 4.54 -3.05 -0.50
CA VAL A 59 5.72 -3.82 -0.11
C VAL A 59 5.43 -5.32 -0.17
N GLU A 60 4.25 -5.74 0.27
CA GLU A 60 3.82 -7.14 0.17
C GLU A 60 3.79 -7.59 -1.28
N GLU A 61 3.22 -6.78 -2.17
CA GLU A 61 3.14 -7.08 -3.59
C GLU A 61 4.53 -7.29 -4.18
N GLU A 62 5.47 -6.39 -3.87
CA GLU A 62 6.84 -6.48 -4.38
C GLU A 62 7.53 -7.74 -3.89
N THR A 63 7.35 -8.08 -2.63
CA THR A 63 7.93 -9.29 -2.04
C THR A 63 7.39 -10.56 -2.71
N LEU A 64 6.07 -10.60 -2.90
CA LEU A 64 5.43 -11.75 -3.54
C LEU A 64 5.80 -11.84 -5.03
N GLN A 65 5.91 -10.70 -5.69
CA GLN A 65 6.33 -10.68 -7.09
C GLN A 65 7.75 -11.21 -7.24
N ALA A 66 8.67 -10.81 -6.36
CA ALA A 66 10.04 -11.31 -6.37
C ALA A 66 10.06 -12.82 -6.14
N PHE A 67 9.26 -13.32 -5.21
CA PHE A 67 9.16 -14.76 -4.95
C PHE A 67 8.66 -15.50 -6.20
N CYS A 68 7.60 -15.00 -6.83
CA CYS A 68 7.05 -15.63 -8.03
C CYS A 68 8.01 -15.56 -9.21
N ASN A 69 8.78 -14.47 -9.32
CA ASN A 69 9.80 -14.36 -10.37
C ASN A 69 10.89 -15.41 -10.21
N GLU A 70 11.24 -15.73 -8.96
CA GLU A 70 12.30 -16.69 -8.67
C GLU A 70 11.80 -18.13 -8.77
N HIS A 71 10.63 -18.42 -8.24
CA HIS A 71 10.12 -19.78 -8.07
C HIS A 71 9.03 -20.17 -9.06
N GLY A 72 8.48 -19.22 -9.81
CA GLY A 72 7.35 -19.44 -10.70
C GLY A 72 6.01 -19.33 -9.98
N THR A 73 4.94 -19.36 -10.75
CA THR A 73 3.59 -19.21 -10.23
C THR A 73 2.92 -20.54 -9.92
N CYS A 74 3.50 -21.64 -10.42
CA CYS A 74 2.95 -22.98 -10.25
C CYS A 74 4.06 -23.94 -9.87
N TYR A 75 3.65 -25.09 -9.33
CA TYR A 75 4.58 -26.18 -9.03
C TYR A 75 3.95 -27.50 -9.46
N GLN A 76 4.80 -28.50 -9.67
CA GLN A 76 4.36 -29.82 -10.12
C GLN A 76 4.01 -30.69 -8.94
N VAL A 77 2.92 -31.43 -9.07
CA VAL A 77 2.46 -32.39 -8.06
C VAL A 77 2.24 -33.72 -8.75
N THR A 78 2.70 -34.80 -8.11
CA THR A 78 2.46 -36.16 -8.60
C THR A 78 1.30 -36.75 -7.78
N GLY A 79 0.24 -37.13 -8.47
CA GLY A 79 -0.91 -37.74 -7.83
C GLY A 79 -0.65 -39.19 -7.48
N LYS A 80 -1.58 -39.83 -6.76
CA LYS A 80 -1.48 -41.21 -6.31
C LYS A 80 -1.40 -42.19 -7.47
N SER A 81 -2.01 -41.85 -8.61
CA SER A 81 -2.02 -42.67 -9.81
C SER A 81 -0.80 -42.43 -10.70
N GLY A 82 0.16 -41.61 -10.27
CA GLY A 82 1.33 -41.26 -11.04
C GLY A 82 1.14 -40.08 -11.98
N ASP A 83 -0.04 -39.51 -12.02
CA ASP A 83 -0.31 -38.33 -12.84
C ASP A 83 0.49 -37.12 -12.33
N VAL A 84 1.02 -36.36 -13.28
CA VAL A 84 1.70 -35.09 -12.93
C VAL A 84 0.80 -33.94 -13.35
N TYR A 85 0.56 -33.03 -12.43
CA TYR A 85 -0.27 -31.85 -12.71
C TYR A 85 0.31 -30.62 -12.02
N SER A 86 -0.06 -29.45 -12.54
CA SER A 86 0.39 -28.17 -11.99
C SER A 86 -0.60 -27.64 -10.97
N ARG A 87 -0.08 -27.07 -9.90
CA ARG A 87 -0.88 -26.35 -8.92
C ARG A 87 -0.35 -24.94 -8.76
N ALA A 88 -1.26 -23.99 -8.57
CA ALA A 88 -0.88 -22.62 -8.32
C ALA A 88 -0.22 -22.52 -6.93
N ARG A 89 0.85 -21.75 -6.85
CA ARG A 89 1.51 -21.49 -5.57
C ARG A 89 0.62 -20.60 -4.71
N PRO A 90 0.61 -20.81 -3.38
CA PRO A 90 -0.10 -19.88 -2.49
C PRO A 90 0.36 -18.44 -2.68
N GLU A 91 1.66 -18.24 -2.91
CA GLU A 91 2.23 -16.91 -3.12
C GLU A 91 1.66 -16.22 -4.36
N TRP A 92 1.36 -17.00 -5.40
CA TRP A 92 0.72 -16.46 -6.60
C TRP A 92 -0.71 -15.96 -6.30
N GLN A 93 -1.47 -16.72 -5.50
CA GLN A 93 -2.80 -16.31 -5.09
C GLN A 93 -2.74 -15.07 -4.21
N GLN A 94 -1.79 -15.04 -3.27
CA GLN A 94 -1.59 -13.89 -2.40
C GLN A 94 -1.21 -12.64 -3.19
N LEU A 95 -0.38 -12.81 -4.23
CA LEU A 95 0.02 -11.71 -5.10
C LEU A 95 -1.19 -11.12 -5.82
N LYS A 96 -2.05 -11.96 -6.36
CA LYS A 96 -3.27 -11.48 -7.03
C LYS A 96 -4.17 -10.73 -6.06
N GLU A 97 -4.32 -11.24 -4.84
CA GLU A 97 -5.11 -10.59 -3.81
C GLU A 97 -4.51 -9.24 -3.40
N ALA A 98 -3.19 -9.19 -3.26
CA ALA A 98 -2.49 -7.94 -2.93
C ALA A 98 -2.72 -6.89 -4.02
N ARG A 99 -2.67 -7.30 -5.28
CA ARG A 99 -2.93 -6.40 -6.41
C ARG A 99 -4.35 -5.86 -6.40
N MET A 100 -5.31 -6.71 -6.07
CA MET A 100 -6.70 -6.27 -5.96
C MET A 100 -6.91 -5.28 -4.82
N ARG A 101 -6.28 -5.55 -3.66
CA ARG A 101 -6.35 -4.63 -2.52
C ARG A 101 -5.71 -3.30 -2.87
N LYS A 102 -4.56 -3.33 -3.55
CA LYS A 102 -3.87 -2.11 -3.98
C LYS A 102 -4.76 -1.28 -4.89
N GLN A 103 -5.38 -1.90 -5.89
CA GLN A 103 -6.27 -1.20 -6.81
C GLN A 103 -7.44 -0.55 -6.07
N ALA A 104 -8.02 -1.25 -5.11
CA ALA A 104 -9.14 -0.72 -4.32
C ALA A 104 -8.70 0.48 -3.47
N LEU A 105 -7.52 0.38 -2.86
CA LEU A 105 -6.99 1.48 -2.04
C LEU A 105 -6.66 2.70 -2.88
N VAL A 106 -6.03 2.51 -4.02
CA VAL A 106 -5.70 3.60 -4.94
C VAL A 106 -6.98 4.27 -5.44
N ALA A 107 -7.99 3.48 -5.78
CA ALA A 107 -9.28 4.03 -6.22
C ALA A 107 -9.92 4.88 -5.12
N ARG A 108 -9.85 4.44 -3.86
CA ARG A 108 -10.41 5.20 -2.75
C ARG A 108 -9.66 6.51 -2.53
N LEU A 109 -8.32 6.48 -2.64
CA LEU A 109 -7.52 7.69 -2.52
C LEU A 109 -7.81 8.66 -3.66
N GLU A 110 -7.94 8.15 -4.88
CA GLU A 110 -8.27 8.96 -6.05
C GLU A 110 -9.65 9.59 -5.90
N MET A 111 -10.60 8.87 -5.35
CA MET A 111 -11.93 9.42 -5.08
C MET A 111 -11.86 10.59 -4.09
N LYS A 112 -11.03 10.47 -3.06
CA LYS A 112 -10.87 11.56 -2.10
C LYS A 112 -10.20 12.77 -2.72
N LEU A 113 -9.21 12.55 -3.58
CA LEU A 113 -8.58 13.64 -4.33
C LEU A 113 -9.55 14.27 -5.30
N GLY A 114 -10.31 13.46 -6.00
CA GLY A 114 -11.33 13.91 -6.95
C GLY A 114 -12.43 14.73 -6.27
N SER A 115 -12.88 14.27 -5.12
CA SER A 115 -13.89 14.99 -4.35
C SER A 115 -13.41 16.38 -3.94
N ALA A 116 -12.15 16.49 -3.50
CA ALA A 116 -11.58 17.78 -3.13
C ALA A 116 -11.51 18.70 -4.34
N ASN A 117 -11.07 18.18 -5.48
CA ASN A 117 -10.97 18.95 -6.72
C ASN A 117 -12.35 19.31 -7.27
N GLU A 118 -13.28 18.37 -7.24
CA GLU A 118 -14.64 18.59 -7.72
C GLU A 118 -15.37 19.65 -6.93
N THR A 119 -15.15 19.71 -5.62
CA THR A 119 -15.75 20.73 -4.80
C THR A 119 -15.36 22.12 -5.28
N GLU A 120 -14.10 22.32 -5.63
CA GLU A 120 -13.62 23.58 -6.17
C GLU A 120 -14.18 23.85 -7.56
N GLU A 121 -14.14 22.86 -8.42
CA GLU A 121 -14.62 22.97 -9.79
C GLU A 121 -16.13 23.20 -9.84
N ASP A 122 -16.88 22.53 -8.99
CA ASP A 122 -18.34 22.69 -8.94
C ASP A 122 -18.71 24.12 -8.56
N VAL A 123 -18.01 24.68 -7.60
CA VAL A 123 -18.25 26.07 -7.20
C VAL A 123 -17.97 27.00 -8.37
N GLU A 124 -16.87 26.83 -9.06
CA GLU A 124 -16.52 27.64 -10.22
C GLU A 124 -17.54 27.44 -11.35
N SER A 125 -17.97 26.22 -11.56
CA SER A 125 -18.94 25.86 -12.56
C SER A 125 -20.28 26.57 -12.33
N TYR A 126 -20.70 26.65 -11.08
CA TYR A 126 -21.96 27.30 -10.75
C TYR A 126 -21.90 28.82 -10.87
N PHE A 127 -20.76 29.41 -10.61
CA PHE A 127 -20.62 30.86 -10.55
C PHE A 127 -19.81 31.42 -11.71
N GLY A 128 -19.21 30.58 -12.46
CA GLY A 128 -18.43 30.98 -13.60
C GLY A 128 -19.15 30.72 -14.90
#